data_7bbd0c41b23a08eab2d3270b9529b6ad
#
_entry.id   7bbd0c41b23a08eab2d3270b9529b6ad
#
_cell.length_a   1.000
_cell.length_b   1.000
_cell.length_c   1.000
_cell.angle_alpha   90.00
_cell.angle_beta   90.00
_cell.angle_gamma   90.00
#
_symmetry.space_group_name_H-M   'P 1'
#
loop_
_entity.id
_entity.type
_entity.pdbx_description
1 polymer ?
#
loop_
_entity_poly.entity_id
_entity_poly.type
_entity_poly.pdbx_seq_one_letter_code
_entity_poly.pdbx_strand_id
1 'polypeptide(L)'
;MAKEKFYITTTIPYANAPPHIGFALEIVEADILARWNSLLGKDVFFLTGTDEHGVKNYQTAKKQGLSSQDFVNKNSDLFEELAKELNISQNYFIRTTDQKNHWPGVVQMWKLLEKNGDLYKKKYSGFYCSGCERFVTEKDLIDKKCPDHPKLEIQ
;
A
#
# COMPACT_ATOMS: atom_id res chain seq x y z
N MET A 1 -29.93 -20.69 -5.25
CA MET A 1 -28.73 -21.01 -4.45
C MET A 1 -27.85 -19.76 -4.39
N ALA A 2 -27.20 -19.48 -3.25
CA ALA A 2 -26.25 -18.37 -3.17
C ALA A 2 -25.05 -18.67 -4.10
N LYS A 3 -24.56 -17.64 -4.80
CA LYS A 3 -23.36 -17.78 -5.64
C LYS A 3 -22.14 -18.02 -4.76
N GLU A 4 -21.20 -18.81 -5.26
CA GLU A 4 -19.87 -18.94 -4.65
C GLU A 4 -19.18 -17.59 -4.68
N LYS A 5 -18.57 -17.17 -3.55
CA LYS A 5 -17.87 -15.89 -3.45
C LYS A 5 -16.42 -16.05 -3.86
N PHE A 6 -15.93 -15.09 -4.63
CA PHE A 6 -14.51 -14.98 -4.99
C PHE A 6 -14.01 -13.59 -4.66
N TYR A 7 -12.95 -13.50 -3.85
CA TYR A 7 -12.32 -12.25 -3.45
C TYR A 7 -10.88 -12.21 -3.95
N ILE A 8 -10.52 -11.12 -4.60
CA ILE A 8 -9.16 -10.89 -5.13
C ILE A 8 -8.69 -9.47 -4.81
N THR A 9 -7.42 -9.35 -4.47
CA THR A 9 -6.75 -8.07 -4.26
C THR A 9 -5.44 -8.03 -5.03
N THR A 10 -4.98 -6.83 -5.35
CA THR A 10 -3.59 -6.55 -5.74
C THR A 10 -2.78 -6.09 -4.52
N THR A 11 -1.48 -5.91 -4.70
CA THR A 11 -0.73 -5.01 -3.82
C THR A 11 -1.29 -3.59 -3.96
N ILE A 12 -1.13 -2.80 -2.91
CA ILE A 12 -1.45 -1.37 -2.94
C ILE A 12 -0.12 -0.60 -2.94
N PRO A 13 0.32 -0.06 -4.09
CA PRO A 13 1.61 0.61 -4.19
C PRO A 13 1.64 1.91 -3.39
N TYR A 14 2.85 2.31 -2.96
CA TYR A 14 3.05 3.64 -2.38
C TYR A 14 2.70 4.74 -3.40
N ALA A 15 1.89 5.70 -2.95
CA ALA A 15 1.54 6.89 -3.73
C ALA A 15 2.71 7.92 -3.78
N ASN A 16 3.96 7.47 -3.90
CA ASN A 16 5.17 8.30 -3.90
C ASN A 16 5.69 8.65 -5.30
N ALA A 17 5.12 8.04 -6.33
CA ALA A 17 5.43 8.26 -7.74
C ALA A 17 4.22 7.87 -8.61
N PRO A 18 4.16 8.29 -9.87
CA PRO A 18 3.19 7.79 -10.85
C PRO A 18 3.29 6.25 -11.03
N PRO A 19 2.19 5.60 -11.47
CA PRO A 19 2.21 4.17 -11.75
C PRO A 19 3.21 3.83 -12.85
N HIS A 20 3.75 2.61 -12.80
CA HIS A 20 4.67 2.08 -13.80
C HIS A 20 4.14 0.76 -14.37
N ILE A 21 4.82 0.25 -15.40
CA ILE A 21 4.40 -0.96 -16.12
C ILE A 21 4.23 -2.19 -15.21
N GLY A 22 5.00 -2.30 -14.12
CA GLY A 22 4.86 -3.39 -13.16
C GLY A 22 3.51 -3.39 -12.47
N PHE A 23 3.00 -2.23 -12.07
CA PHE A 23 1.65 -2.12 -11.51
C PHE A 23 0.58 -2.40 -12.58
N ALA A 24 0.77 -1.88 -13.81
CA ALA A 24 -0.14 -2.15 -14.91
C ALA A 24 -0.27 -3.66 -15.19
N LEU A 25 0.84 -4.39 -15.16
CA LEU A 25 0.86 -5.85 -15.32
C LEU A 25 0.06 -6.53 -14.20
N GLU A 26 0.36 -6.23 -12.95
CA GLU A 26 -0.28 -6.84 -11.77
C GLU A 26 -1.80 -6.63 -11.79
N ILE A 27 -2.25 -5.40 -12.07
CA ILE A 27 -3.69 -5.10 -12.04
C ILE A 27 -4.44 -5.77 -13.19
N VAL A 28 -3.80 -5.92 -14.37
CA VAL A 28 -4.36 -6.66 -15.50
C VAL A 28 -4.45 -8.14 -15.21
N GLU A 29 -3.43 -8.75 -14.59
CA GLU A 29 -3.45 -10.17 -14.18
C GLU A 29 -4.58 -10.43 -13.17
N ALA A 30 -4.75 -9.54 -12.19
CA ALA A 30 -5.85 -9.63 -11.24
C ALA A 30 -7.22 -9.47 -11.92
N ASP A 31 -7.34 -8.57 -12.87
CA ASP A 31 -8.58 -8.35 -13.64
C ASP A 31 -8.96 -9.57 -14.49
N ILE A 32 -7.99 -10.23 -15.12
CA ILE A 32 -8.21 -11.48 -15.85
C ILE A 32 -8.83 -12.54 -14.91
N LEU A 33 -8.27 -12.71 -13.72
CA LEU A 33 -8.78 -13.65 -12.73
C LEU A 33 -10.18 -13.27 -12.22
N ALA A 34 -10.43 -11.99 -11.99
CA ALA A 34 -11.73 -11.48 -11.58
C ALA A 34 -12.80 -11.76 -12.65
N ARG A 35 -12.53 -11.39 -13.91
CA ARG A 35 -13.43 -11.64 -15.03
C ARG A 35 -13.65 -13.12 -15.27
N TRP A 36 -12.61 -13.95 -15.21
CA TRP A 36 -12.74 -15.40 -15.36
C TRP A 36 -13.69 -16.00 -14.31
N ASN A 37 -13.52 -15.64 -13.04
CA ASN A 37 -14.40 -16.13 -11.99
C ASN A 37 -15.84 -15.60 -12.12
N SER A 38 -16.01 -14.39 -12.63
CA SER A 38 -17.32 -13.83 -12.95
C SER A 38 -18.01 -14.60 -14.08
N LEU A 39 -17.27 -14.98 -15.14
CA LEU A 39 -17.79 -15.84 -16.23
C LEU A 39 -18.20 -17.22 -15.75
N LEU A 40 -17.53 -17.76 -14.69
CA LEU A 40 -17.94 -18.99 -14.04
C LEU A 40 -19.18 -18.82 -13.13
N GLY A 41 -19.78 -17.64 -13.10
CA GLY A 41 -21.02 -17.36 -12.36
C GLY A 41 -20.82 -17.04 -10.88
N LYS A 42 -19.57 -16.84 -10.41
CA LYS A 42 -19.29 -16.48 -9.01
C LYS A 42 -19.64 -15.02 -8.70
N ASP A 43 -19.82 -14.75 -7.40
CA ASP A 43 -19.97 -13.40 -6.85
C ASP A 43 -18.56 -12.87 -6.55
N VAL A 44 -18.06 -12.03 -7.47
CA VAL A 44 -16.66 -11.55 -7.44
C VAL A 44 -16.57 -10.20 -6.77
N PHE A 45 -15.62 -10.05 -5.84
CA PHE A 45 -15.20 -8.76 -5.31
C PHE A 45 -13.71 -8.56 -5.55
N PHE A 46 -13.38 -7.56 -6.37
CA PHE A 46 -12.01 -7.18 -6.72
C PHE A 46 -11.67 -5.83 -6.09
N LEU A 47 -10.64 -5.82 -5.22
CA LEU A 47 -10.15 -4.66 -4.50
C LEU A 47 -8.72 -4.33 -4.94
N THR A 48 -8.48 -3.07 -5.27
CA THR A 48 -7.14 -2.49 -5.45
C THR A 48 -7.08 -1.13 -4.77
N GLY A 49 -5.94 -0.44 -4.80
CA GLY A 49 -5.83 0.88 -4.17
C GLY A 49 -4.41 1.37 -4.07
N THR A 50 -4.19 2.34 -3.15
CA THR A 50 -2.88 2.95 -2.89
C THR A 50 -2.56 2.99 -1.40
N ASP A 51 -1.27 2.76 -1.08
CA ASP A 51 -0.71 3.01 0.25
C ASP A 51 -0.18 4.45 0.31
N GLU A 52 -0.86 5.27 1.10
CA GLU A 52 -0.65 6.72 1.13
C GLU A 52 0.13 7.19 2.37
N HIS A 53 0.30 6.32 3.37
CA HIS A 53 1.09 6.61 4.55
C HIS A 53 2.58 6.27 4.32
N GLY A 54 3.44 6.83 5.17
CA GLY A 54 4.86 6.50 5.17
C GLY A 54 5.77 7.70 5.05
N VAL A 55 6.99 7.52 5.55
CA VAL A 55 8.02 8.56 5.59
C VAL A 55 8.44 9.00 4.19
N LYS A 56 8.46 8.06 3.23
CA LYS A 56 8.82 8.37 1.83
C LYS A 56 7.85 9.34 1.18
N ASN A 57 6.53 9.14 1.37
CA ASN A 57 5.51 10.05 0.86
C ASN A 57 5.69 11.45 1.44
N TYR A 58 5.88 11.55 2.76
CA TYR A 58 6.12 12.81 3.44
C TYR A 58 7.38 13.52 2.92
N GLN A 59 8.50 12.81 2.82
CA GLN A 59 9.77 13.40 2.36
C GLN A 59 9.69 13.87 0.91
N THR A 60 9.01 13.11 0.05
CA THR A 60 8.85 13.48 -1.37
C THR A 60 7.91 14.66 -1.53
N ALA A 61 6.81 14.71 -0.81
CA ALA A 61 5.89 15.85 -0.75
C ALA A 61 6.63 17.13 -0.34
N LYS A 62 7.42 17.05 0.76
CA LYS A 62 8.21 18.18 1.25
C LYS A 62 9.22 18.69 0.23
N LYS A 63 9.90 17.79 -0.50
CA LYS A 63 10.84 18.16 -1.58
C LYS A 63 10.16 18.90 -2.73
N GLN A 64 8.88 18.59 -2.98
CA GLN A 64 8.07 19.22 -4.03
C GLN A 64 7.30 20.45 -3.55
N GLY A 65 7.44 20.85 -2.27
CA GLY A 65 6.71 21.98 -1.70
C GLY A 65 5.20 21.75 -1.55
N LEU A 66 4.76 20.49 -1.51
CA LEU A 66 3.36 20.10 -1.38
C LEU A 66 3.05 19.63 0.05
N SER A 67 1.78 19.74 0.44
CA SER A 67 1.30 19.00 1.61
C SER A 67 1.34 17.49 1.32
N SER A 68 1.49 16.66 2.37
CA SER A 68 1.47 15.19 2.19
C SER A 68 0.16 14.73 1.55
N GLN A 69 -0.96 15.33 1.94
CA GLN A 69 -2.27 14.96 1.43
C GLN A 69 -2.43 15.33 -0.06
N ASP A 70 -2.02 16.52 -0.48
CA ASP A 70 -2.11 16.93 -1.89
C ASP A 70 -1.20 16.06 -2.77
N PHE A 71 -0.01 15.74 -2.26
CA PHE A 71 0.93 14.88 -2.97
C PHE A 71 0.37 13.47 -3.19
N VAL A 72 -0.16 12.81 -2.15
CA VAL A 72 -0.72 11.46 -2.30
C VAL A 72 -2.03 11.48 -3.08
N ASN A 73 -2.86 12.51 -2.95
CA ASN A 73 -4.06 12.68 -3.78
C ASN A 73 -3.69 12.67 -5.26
N LYS A 74 -2.75 13.54 -5.66
CA LYS A 74 -2.30 13.65 -7.05
C LYS A 74 -1.80 12.32 -7.61
N ASN A 75 -0.99 11.59 -6.84
CA ASN A 75 -0.47 10.31 -7.32
C ASN A 75 -1.53 9.21 -7.34
N SER A 76 -2.37 9.12 -6.31
CA SER A 76 -3.45 8.12 -6.28
C SER A 76 -4.44 8.29 -7.42
N ASP A 77 -4.75 9.54 -7.79
CA ASP A 77 -5.61 9.82 -8.94
C ASP A 77 -5.02 9.23 -10.24
N LEU A 78 -3.69 9.27 -10.42
CA LEU A 78 -3.02 8.66 -11.59
C LEU A 78 -3.15 7.13 -11.61
N PHE A 79 -3.11 6.47 -10.45
CA PHE A 79 -3.34 5.03 -10.36
C PHE A 79 -4.79 4.66 -10.71
N GLU A 80 -5.75 5.45 -10.22
CA GLU A 80 -7.16 5.25 -10.53
C GLU A 80 -7.47 5.53 -12.01
N GLU A 81 -6.84 6.55 -12.58
CA GLU A 81 -6.95 6.89 -14.02
C GLU A 81 -6.40 5.75 -14.89
N LEU A 82 -5.20 5.22 -14.56
CA LEU A 82 -4.63 4.07 -15.26
C LEU A 82 -5.58 2.85 -15.22
N ALA A 83 -6.18 2.57 -14.06
CA ALA A 83 -7.14 1.47 -13.94
C ALA A 83 -8.37 1.69 -14.85
N LYS A 84 -8.84 2.93 -14.98
CA LYS A 84 -9.94 3.30 -15.91
C LYS A 84 -9.52 3.14 -17.37
N GLU A 85 -8.33 3.62 -17.74
CA GLU A 85 -7.81 3.50 -19.10
C GLU A 85 -7.62 2.05 -19.54
N LEU A 86 -7.17 1.19 -18.63
CA LEU A 86 -7.05 -0.25 -18.84
C LEU A 86 -8.39 -1.00 -18.76
N ASN A 87 -9.50 -0.30 -18.49
CA ASN A 87 -10.82 -0.90 -18.33
C ASN A 87 -10.86 -2.02 -17.28
N ILE A 88 -10.18 -1.82 -16.15
CA ILE A 88 -10.13 -2.76 -15.03
C ILE A 88 -11.50 -2.86 -14.35
N SER A 89 -11.92 -4.06 -13.99
CA SER A 89 -13.24 -4.35 -13.43
C SER A 89 -13.28 -4.31 -11.89
N GLN A 90 -12.38 -3.57 -11.24
CA GLN A 90 -12.36 -3.48 -9.78
C GLN A 90 -13.69 -2.95 -9.22
N ASN A 91 -14.15 -3.56 -8.14
CA ASN A 91 -15.34 -3.11 -7.42
C ASN A 91 -15.07 -1.89 -6.55
N TYR A 92 -13.84 -1.78 -6.03
CA TYR A 92 -13.46 -0.68 -5.17
C TYR A 92 -11.97 -0.35 -5.29
N PHE A 93 -11.66 0.94 -5.26
CA PHE A 93 -10.30 1.47 -5.17
C PHE A 93 -10.13 2.06 -3.77
N ILE A 94 -9.37 1.37 -2.90
CA ILE A 94 -9.15 1.77 -1.51
C ILE A 94 -7.97 2.74 -1.41
N ARG A 95 -8.12 3.77 -0.59
CA ARG A 95 -7.06 4.71 -0.22
C ARG A 95 -6.81 4.60 1.28
N THR A 96 -5.57 4.40 1.71
CA THR A 96 -5.28 4.22 3.13
C THR A 96 -5.50 5.48 3.96
N THR A 97 -5.58 6.66 3.35
CA THR A 97 -5.99 7.92 4.00
C THR A 97 -7.50 8.13 4.05
N ASP A 98 -8.31 7.24 3.48
CA ASP A 98 -9.78 7.37 3.49
C ASP A 98 -10.33 7.13 4.91
N GLN A 99 -10.73 8.24 5.54
CA GLN A 99 -11.26 8.23 6.91
C GLN A 99 -12.64 7.56 7.02
N LYS A 100 -13.37 7.49 5.92
CA LYS A 100 -14.74 6.97 5.91
C LYS A 100 -14.76 5.46 5.68
N ASN A 101 -14.00 4.97 4.71
CA ASN A 101 -14.10 3.59 4.27
C ASN A 101 -12.95 2.70 4.76
N HIS A 102 -11.75 3.27 5.03
CA HIS A 102 -10.60 2.51 5.49
C HIS A 102 -10.39 2.59 7.00
N TRP A 103 -10.36 3.79 7.59
CA TRP A 103 -10.01 3.97 9.00
C TRP A 103 -10.91 3.23 10.00
N PRO A 104 -12.25 3.12 9.81
CA PRO A 104 -13.07 2.39 10.76
C PRO A 104 -12.65 0.94 10.93
N GLY A 105 -12.28 0.26 9.84
CA GLY A 105 -11.78 -1.12 9.86
C GLY A 105 -10.43 -1.23 10.58
N VAL A 106 -9.50 -0.31 10.30
CA VAL A 106 -8.19 -0.25 10.98
C VAL A 106 -8.36 -0.05 12.48
N VAL A 107 -9.18 0.90 12.89
CA VAL A 107 -9.44 1.19 14.32
C VAL A 107 -10.10 -0.01 15.01
N GLN A 108 -11.03 -0.67 14.35
CA GLN A 108 -11.67 -1.87 14.89
C GLN A 108 -10.67 -3.01 15.09
N MET A 109 -9.82 -3.28 14.09
CA MET A 109 -8.77 -4.30 14.18
C MET A 109 -7.79 -3.97 15.32
N TRP A 110 -7.33 -2.72 15.42
CA TRP A 110 -6.46 -2.28 16.50
C TRP A 110 -7.06 -2.57 17.89
N LYS A 111 -8.34 -2.18 18.09
CA LYS A 111 -9.03 -2.43 19.37
C LYS A 111 -9.18 -3.91 19.70
N LEU A 112 -9.38 -4.75 18.69
CA LEU A 112 -9.43 -6.21 18.89
C LEU A 112 -8.08 -6.78 19.33
N LEU A 113 -6.97 -6.38 18.69
CA LEU A 113 -5.62 -6.78 19.06
C LEU A 113 -5.25 -6.28 20.46
N GLU A 114 -5.60 -5.04 20.81
CA GLU A 114 -5.38 -4.49 22.14
C GLU A 114 -6.16 -5.27 23.21
N LYS A 115 -7.44 -5.57 22.96
CA LYS A 115 -8.28 -6.35 23.86
C LYS A 115 -7.74 -7.77 24.08
N ASN A 116 -7.14 -8.37 23.07
CA ASN A 116 -6.54 -9.71 23.17
C ASN A 116 -5.16 -9.70 23.84
N GLY A 117 -4.58 -8.54 24.11
CA GLY A 117 -3.23 -8.42 24.70
C GLY A 117 -2.08 -8.57 23.70
N ASP A 118 -2.38 -8.55 22.40
CA ASP A 118 -1.37 -8.69 21.33
C ASP A 118 -0.55 -7.41 21.14
N LEU A 119 -1.02 -6.27 21.67
CA LEU A 119 -0.33 -4.98 21.60
C LEU A 119 0.30 -4.61 22.93
N TYR A 120 1.59 -4.29 22.86
CA TYR A 120 2.33 -3.79 24.04
C TYR A 120 3.31 -2.68 23.65
N LYS A 121 3.60 -1.78 24.59
CA LYS A 121 4.58 -0.70 24.40
C LYS A 121 5.96 -1.18 24.81
N LYS A 122 6.95 -1.02 23.94
CA LYS A 122 8.37 -1.32 24.23
C LYS A 122 9.25 -0.22 23.65
N LYS A 123 10.25 0.19 24.43
CA LYS A 123 11.35 1.03 23.88
C LYS A 123 12.25 0.15 23.03
N TYR A 124 12.55 0.59 21.85
CA TYR A 124 13.50 -0.04 20.96
C TYR A 124 14.58 0.98 20.58
N SER A 125 15.85 0.54 20.60
CA SER A 125 16.98 1.33 20.14
C SER A 125 17.77 0.48 19.14
N GLY A 126 18.03 1.01 17.96
CA GLY A 126 18.72 0.30 16.90
C GLY A 126 18.93 1.22 15.71
N PHE A 127 19.70 0.77 14.75
CA PHE A 127 19.93 1.48 13.51
C PHE A 127 18.68 1.44 12.63
N TYR A 128 18.31 2.55 12.00
CA TYR A 128 17.14 2.64 11.13
C TYR A 128 17.55 3.04 9.72
N CYS A 129 17.15 2.26 8.74
CA CYS A 129 17.31 2.59 7.32
C CYS A 129 16.02 3.18 6.76
N SER A 130 16.05 4.48 6.45
CA SER A 130 14.88 5.17 5.87
C SER A 130 14.50 4.69 4.46
N GLY A 131 15.46 4.11 3.72
CA GLY A 131 15.21 3.50 2.42
C GLY A 131 14.46 2.18 2.50
N CYS A 132 14.82 1.32 3.46
CA CYS A 132 14.11 0.07 3.76
C CYS A 132 12.88 0.27 4.64
N GLU A 133 12.74 1.43 5.28
CA GLU A 133 11.72 1.75 6.29
C GLU A 133 11.68 0.71 7.44
N ARG A 134 12.86 0.23 7.85
CA ARG A 134 13.00 -0.76 8.92
C ARG A 134 14.23 -0.53 9.78
N PHE A 135 14.18 -1.08 11.00
CA PHE A 135 15.36 -1.23 11.81
C PHE A 135 16.28 -2.31 11.22
N VAL A 136 17.58 -2.05 11.30
CA VAL A 136 18.67 -2.96 10.86
C VAL A 136 19.63 -3.18 12.01
N THR A 137 20.33 -4.31 12.00
CA THR A 137 21.39 -4.62 12.95
C THR A 137 22.76 -4.27 12.35
N GLU A 138 23.80 -4.21 13.19
CA GLU A 138 25.18 -4.01 12.69
C GLU A 138 25.59 -5.07 11.65
N LYS A 139 25.07 -6.29 11.81
CA LYS A 139 25.36 -7.41 10.88
C LYS A 139 24.73 -7.22 9.49
N ASP A 140 23.67 -6.43 9.43
CA ASP A 140 22.98 -6.14 8.16
C ASP A 140 23.66 -4.97 7.39
N LEU A 141 24.66 -4.32 8.00
CA LEU A 141 25.35 -3.18 7.42
C LEU A 141 26.68 -3.59 6.79
N ILE A 142 27.00 -3.01 5.64
CA ILE A 142 28.32 -3.07 5.00
C ILE A 142 28.91 -1.66 5.09
N ASP A 143 30.11 -1.54 5.68
CA ASP A 143 30.78 -0.25 5.93
C ASP A 143 29.87 0.77 6.60
N LYS A 144 29.09 0.33 7.62
CA LYS A 144 28.08 1.14 8.34
C LYS A 144 26.95 1.69 7.46
N LYS A 145 26.73 1.12 6.30
CA LYS A 145 25.68 1.51 5.35
C LYS A 145 24.75 0.34 5.05
N CYS A 146 23.51 0.65 4.71
CA CYS A 146 22.58 -0.35 4.20
C CYS A 146 23.01 -0.77 2.79
N PRO A 147 23.20 -2.09 2.53
CA PRO A 147 23.60 -2.57 1.21
C PRO A 147 22.59 -2.23 0.11
N ASP A 148 21.30 -2.23 0.44
CA ASP A 148 20.22 -1.88 -0.51
C ASP A 148 20.13 -0.36 -0.76
N HIS A 149 20.61 0.46 0.21
CA HIS A 149 20.52 1.91 0.15
C HIS A 149 21.86 2.57 0.57
N PRO A 150 22.97 2.33 -0.17
CA PRO A 150 24.31 2.74 0.24
C PRO A 150 24.52 4.27 0.24
N LYS A 151 23.60 5.02 -0.39
CA LYS A 151 23.63 6.50 -0.45
C LYS A 151 22.88 7.17 0.71
N LEU A 152 22.11 6.39 1.49
CA LEU A 152 21.37 6.93 2.62
C LEU A 152 22.15 6.72 3.91
N GLU A 153 22.10 7.74 4.78
CA GLU A 153 22.64 7.61 6.12
C GLU A 153 21.74 6.77 7.00
N ILE A 154 22.37 5.96 7.84
CA ILE A 154 21.68 5.18 8.89
C ILE A 154 21.43 6.11 10.07
N GLN A 155 20.20 6.11 10.57
CA GLN A 155 19.75 6.91 11.71
C GLN A 155 19.81 6.12 13.02
#